data_371082e085a6ddcb588aef6836770841
#
_entry.id   371082e085a6ddcb588aef6836770841
#
_cell.length_a   1.000
_cell.length_b   1.000
_cell.length_c   1.000
_cell.angle_alpha   90.00
_cell.angle_beta   90.00
_cell.angle_gamma   90.00
#
_symmetry.space_group_name_H-M   'P 1'
#
loop_
_entity.id
_entity.type
_entity.pdbx_description
1 polymer ?
#
loop_
_entity_poly.entity_id
_entity_poly.type
_entity_poly.pdbx_seq_one_letter_code
_entity_poly.pdbx_strand_id
1 'polypeptide(L)'
;MLFRSIDAPAHVVQGTPFIDEVPLPHFFGSGIVVSIPKKKWEPITYDDLEKAAGKVVRPRDVVIVNTGWHKKYDDSEDYFCYAPGFVPSAGKWFVEKKVKVVGHDTQANDHPLATAIGPQRNGPLHPHLADEYREWSGGRDWKDDFPEWEPVHRILFKNGILGIENVGGDLDKVTGKRCTFAFFPWNWDRGDGCIIRLVAIADPQGKYRIERGRKF
;
A
#
# COMPACT_ATOMS: atom_id res chain seq x y z
N MET A 1 16.20 1.03 -6.32
CA MET A 1 15.51 1.29 -7.61
C MET A 1 14.09 1.71 -7.29
N LEU A 2 13.69 2.90 -7.73
CA LEU A 2 12.41 3.50 -7.41
C LEU A 2 11.42 3.31 -8.57
N PHE A 3 10.40 2.51 -8.38
CA PHE A 3 9.30 2.33 -9.33
C PHE A 3 8.00 2.01 -8.56
N ARG A 4 6.87 2.28 -9.17
CA ARG A 4 5.57 1.82 -8.64
C ARG A 4 5.41 0.35 -8.95
N SER A 5 5.12 -0.42 -7.93
CA SER A 5 4.91 -1.86 -8.05
C SER A 5 3.55 -2.27 -7.48
N ILE A 6 3.10 -3.42 -7.91
CA ILE A 6 1.99 -4.15 -7.31
C ILE A 6 2.50 -5.54 -6.91
N ASP A 7 2.13 -5.95 -5.70
CA ASP A 7 2.49 -7.24 -5.17
C ASP A 7 1.31 -8.20 -5.21
N ALA A 8 1.59 -9.41 -5.68
CA ALA A 8 0.66 -10.53 -5.65
C ALA A 8 0.65 -11.21 -4.27
N PRO A 9 -0.39 -11.97 -3.92
CA PRO A 9 -0.41 -12.70 -2.66
C PRO A 9 0.81 -13.61 -2.43
N ALA A 10 1.32 -14.23 -3.49
CA ALA A 10 2.51 -15.10 -3.43
C ALA A 10 3.79 -14.40 -2.95
N HIS A 11 3.83 -13.06 -2.96
CA HIS A 11 5.00 -12.29 -2.53
C HIS A 11 5.46 -12.64 -1.10
N VAL A 12 4.52 -12.81 -0.16
CA VAL A 12 4.85 -13.17 1.23
C VAL A 12 4.02 -14.33 1.79
N VAL A 13 3.02 -14.83 1.04
CA VAL A 13 2.15 -15.92 1.49
C VAL A 13 2.29 -17.11 0.57
N GLN A 14 2.95 -18.16 1.03
CA GLN A 14 3.16 -19.38 0.27
C GLN A 14 1.82 -20.06 -0.08
N GLY A 15 1.73 -20.58 -1.31
CA GLY A 15 0.54 -21.30 -1.79
C GLY A 15 -0.65 -20.42 -2.18
N THR A 16 -0.42 -19.11 -2.32
CA THR A 16 -1.41 -18.16 -2.82
C THR A 16 -1.10 -17.76 -4.27
N PRO A 17 -2.03 -17.08 -4.98
CA PRO A 17 -1.86 -16.73 -6.39
C PRO A 17 -0.63 -15.86 -6.68
N PHE A 18 0.08 -16.20 -7.76
CA PHE A 18 1.05 -15.35 -8.42
C PHE A 18 0.35 -14.26 -9.26
N ILE A 19 1.12 -13.31 -9.79
CA ILE A 19 0.56 -12.14 -10.49
C ILE A 19 -0.21 -12.52 -11.77
N ASP A 20 0.24 -13.53 -12.48
CA ASP A 20 -0.39 -14.10 -13.68
C ASP A 20 -1.68 -14.90 -13.38
N GLU A 21 -1.85 -15.36 -12.15
CA GLU A 21 -3.04 -16.06 -11.68
C GLU A 21 -4.11 -15.11 -11.12
N VAL A 22 -3.77 -13.82 -10.89
CA VAL A 22 -4.73 -12.84 -10.38
C VAL A 22 -5.69 -12.42 -11.49
N PRO A 23 -7.03 -12.53 -11.29
CA PRO A 23 -7.99 -12.16 -12.31
C PRO A 23 -7.92 -10.68 -12.71
N LEU A 24 -7.97 -10.39 -14.03
CA LEU A 24 -7.90 -9.03 -14.58
C LEU A 24 -8.81 -7.98 -13.91
N PRO A 25 -10.04 -8.31 -13.44
CA PRO A 25 -10.87 -7.34 -12.71
C PRO A 25 -10.27 -6.82 -11.39
N HIS A 26 -9.20 -7.44 -10.87
CA HIS A 26 -8.49 -6.90 -9.72
C HIS A 26 -7.68 -5.66 -10.07
N PHE A 27 -7.18 -5.56 -11.31
CA PHE A 27 -6.30 -4.47 -11.76
C PHE A 27 -7.05 -3.25 -12.31
N PHE A 28 -8.37 -3.23 -12.19
CA PHE A 28 -9.22 -2.15 -12.68
C PHE A 28 -10.45 -1.97 -11.78
N GLY A 29 -10.86 -0.73 -11.54
CA GLY A 29 -12.13 -0.45 -10.89
C GLY A 29 -12.18 0.83 -10.07
N SER A 30 -13.31 1.05 -9.43
CA SER A 30 -13.54 2.21 -8.59
C SER A 30 -12.70 2.19 -7.33
N GLY A 31 -12.40 3.38 -6.83
CA GLY A 31 -11.70 3.54 -5.58
C GLY A 31 -11.59 4.98 -5.15
N ILE A 32 -10.81 5.20 -4.11
CA ILE A 32 -10.61 6.52 -3.49
C ILE A 32 -9.14 6.75 -3.19
N VAL A 33 -8.75 8.02 -3.13
CA VAL A 33 -7.49 8.45 -2.53
C VAL A 33 -7.80 9.21 -1.25
N VAL A 34 -7.30 8.72 -0.12
CA VAL A 34 -7.52 9.33 1.18
C VAL A 34 -6.27 10.03 1.67
N SER A 35 -6.45 11.16 2.35
CA SER A 35 -5.35 11.90 2.97
C SER A 35 -5.21 11.50 4.43
N ILE A 36 -4.04 10.97 4.79
CA ILE A 36 -3.64 10.65 6.16
C ILE A 36 -2.19 11.15 6.36
N PRO A 37 -1.99 12.45 6.49
CA PRO A 37 -0.64 13.01 6.65
C PRO A 37 0.07 12.39 7.85
N LYS A 38 1.29 11.92 7.61
CA LYS A 38 2.14 11.28 8.63
C LYS A 38 3.58 11.75 8.50
N LYS A 39 4.29 11.71 9.62
CA LYS A 39 5.71 12.03 9.72
C LYS A 39 6.56 10.76 9.84
N LYS A 40 7.88 10.94 10.01
CA LYS A 40 8.85 9.87 10.25
C LYS A 40 8.29 8.87 11.27
N TRP A 41 8.21 7.59 10.85
CA TRP A 41 7.84 6.44 11.68
C TRP A 41 6.48 6.51 12.38
N GLU A 42 5.63 7.45 12.02
CA GLU A 42 4.27 7.46 12.57
C GLU A 42 3.45 6.29 11.99
N PRO A 43 2.86 5.45 12.83
CA PRO A 43 2.04 4.35 12.35
C PRO A 43 0.73 4.85 11.77
N ILE A 44 0.22 4.14 10.75
CA ILE A 44 -1.12 4.30 10.24
C ILE A 44 -1.98 3.17 10.81
N THR A 45 -2.98 3.55 11.59
CA THR A 45 -3.79 2.64 12.40
C THR A 45 -5.18 2.43 11.81
N TYR A 46 -5.94 1.50 12.41
CA TYR A 46 -7.38 1.33 12.16
C TYR A 46 -8.15 2.64 12.32
N ASP A 47 -7.90 3.36 13.41
CA ASP A 47 -8.61 4.59 13.74
C ASP A 47 -8.32 5.73 12.75
N ASP A 48 -7.07 5.83 12.28
CA ASP A 48 -6.71 6.78 11.22
C ASP A 48 -7.54 6.54 9.95
N LEU A 49 -7.62 5.28 9.53
CA LEU A 49 -8.38 4.87 8.34
C LEU A 49 -9.88 5.03 8.53
N GLU A 50 -10.43 4.62 9.67
CA GLU A 50 -11.85 4.77 9.95
C GLU A 50 -12.26 6.24 9.97
N LYS A 51 -11.46 7.10 10.60
CA LYS A 51 -11.68 8.54 10.62
C LYS A 51 -11.62 9.16 9.21
N ALA A 52 -10.63 8.77 8.41
CA ALA A 52 -10.41 9.37 7.09
C ALA A 52 -11.35 8.82 6.01
N ALA A 53 -11.73 7.54 6.08
CA ALA A 53 -12.33 6.82 4.97
C ALA A 53 -13.53 5.94 5.33
N GLY A 54 -13.82 5.72 6.61
CA GLY A 54 -14.81 4.76 7.08
C GLY A 54 -16.22 4.93 6.48
N LYS A 55 -16.60 6.18 6.19
CA LYS A 55 -17.91 6.50 5.62
C LYS A 55 -17.95 6.48 4.07
N VAL A 56 -16.81 6.48 3.42
CA VAL A 56 -16.72 6.65 1.95
C VAL A 56 -16.18 5.43 1.21
N VAL A 57 -15.44 4.56 1.88
CA VAL A 57 -14.96 3.29 1.32
C VAL A 57 -16.14 2.34 1.10
N ARG A 58 -16.12 1.66 -0.04
CA ARG A 58 -17.10 0.64 -0.43
C ARG A 58 -16.40 -0.70 -0.61
N PRO A 59 -17.10 -1.82 -0.43
CA PRO A 59 -16.55 -3.12 -0.75
C PRO A 59 -16.01 -3.17 -2.19
N ARG A 60 -14.84 -3.77 -2.37
CA ARG A 60 -14.09 -3.88 -3.64
C ARG A 60 -13.51 -2.58 -4.18
N ASP A 61 -13.44 -1.52 -3.40
CA ASP A 61 -12.70 -0.32 -3.78
C ASP A 61 -11.18 -0.60 -3.86
N VAL A 62 -10.51 0.20 -4.68
CA VAL A 62 -9.08 0.47 -4.59
C VAL A 62 -8.92 1.63 -3.61
N VAL A 63 -8.19 1.42 -2.53
CA VAL A 63 -7.96 2.46 -1.52
C VAL A 63 -6.49 2.87 -1.53
N ILE A 64 -6.22 4.10 -1.90
CA ILE A 64 -4.87 4.66 -1.91
C ILE A 64 -4.75 5.66 -0.76
N VAL A 65 -3.73 5.48 0.06
CA VAL A 65 -3.42 6.37 1.18
C VAL A 65 -2.29 7.31 0.78
N ASN A 66 -2.57 8.60 0.85
CA ASN A 66 -1.61 9.67 0.68
C ASN A 66 -1.18 10.20 2.05
N THR A 67 0.04 9.90 2.45
CA THR A 67 0.65 10.40 3.69
C THR A 67 1.42 11.70 3.48
N GLY A 68 1.69 12.06 2.24
CA GLY A 68 2.59 13.15 1.85
C GLY A 68 4.04 12.69 1.69
N TRP A 69 4.34 11.40 1.94
CA TRP A 69 5.70 10.87 1.86
C TRP A 69 6.25 10.83 0.44
N HIS A 70 5.39 10.68 -0.58
CA HIS A 70 5.76 10.75 -2.00
C HIS A 70 6.55 12.01 -2.39
N LYS A 71 6.45 13.07 -1.60
CA LYS A 71 7.22 14.32 -1.82
C LYS A 71 8.70 14.16 -1.52
N LYS A 72 9.07 13.09 -0.81
CA LYS A 72 10.44 12.69 -0.52
C LYS A 72 10.96 11.59 -1.43
N TYR A 73 10.22 11.26 -2.50
CA TYR A 73 10.55 10.17 -3.41
C TYR A 73 11.94 10.32 -4.01
N ASP A 74 12.88 9.55 -3.49
CA ASP A 74 14.30 9.57 -3.86
C ASP A 74 14.96 8.24 -3.48
N ASP A 75 16.12 7.95 -4.07
CA ASP A 75 16.95 6.79 -3.70
C ASP A 75 17.80 7.15 -2.46
N SER A 76 17.15 7.27 -1.32
CA SER A 76 17.76 7.73 -0.08
C SER A 76 17.21 6.98 1.13
N GLU A 77 18.00 6.93 2.20
CA GLU A 77 17.54 6.42 3.50
C GLU A 77 16.35 7.20 4.02
N ASP A 78 16.29 8.52 3.78
CA ASP A 78 15.18 9.35 4.22
C ASP A 78 13.84 8.85 3.65
N TYR A 79 13.83 8.45 2.38
CA TYR A 79 12.64 7.90 1.76
C TYR A 79 12.33 6.47 2.23
N PHE A 80 13.33 5.59 2.20
CA PHE A 80 13.14 4.16 2.46
C PHE A 80 12.98 3.82 3.94
N CYS A 81 13.83 4.41 4.80
CA CYS A 81 13.97 3.93 6.17
C CYS A 81 13.09 4.69 7.16
N TYR A 82 12.69 5.92 6.84
CA TYR A 82 12.00 6.80 7.79
C TYR A 82 10.51 7.03 7.46
N ALA A 83 10.00 6.30 6.50
CA ALA A 83 8.60 6.39 6.09
C ALA A 83 7.63 6.05 7.23
N PRO A 84 6.43 6.62 7.21
CA PRO A 84 5.30 6.06 7.93
C PRO A 84 4.91 4.71 7.29
N GLY A 85 4.11 3.91 7.99
CA GLY A 85 3.63 2.66 7.42
C GLY A 85 2.40 2.12 8.14
N PHE A 86 1.70 1.21 7.49
CA PHE A 86 0.57 0.54 8.12
C PHE A 86 1.06 -0.40 9.24
N VAL A 87 0.23 -0.52 10.26
CA VAL A 87 0.39 -1.50 11.33
C VAL A 87 -0.75 -2.53 11.26
N PRO A 88 -0.67 -3.68 11.95
CA PRO A 88 -1.64 -4.77 11.83
C PRO A 88 -3.11 -4.36 11.98
N SER A 89 -3.40 -3.34 12.78
CA SER A 89 -4.76 -2.82 12.94
C SER A 89 -5.30 -2.19 11.65
N ALA A 90 -4.45 -1.53 10.86
CA ALA A 90 -4.82 -1.01 9.54
C ALA A 90 -5.13 -2.15 8.56
N GLY A 91 -4.30 -3.21 8.55
CA GLY A 91 -4.56 -4.40 7.73
C GLY A 91 -5.93 -5.01 8.02
N LYS A 92 -6.31 -5.12 9.29
CA LYS A 92 -7.63 -5.61 9.71
C LYS A 92 -8.77 -4.72 9.19
N TRP A 93 -8.60 -3.40 9.23
CA TRP A 93 -9.58 -2.46 8.70
C TRP A 93 -9.85 -2.69 7.21
N PHE A 94 -8.81 -2.85 6.39
CA PHE A 94 -8.96 -3.12 4.97
C PHE A 94 -9.72 -4.43 4.69
N VAL A 95 -9.45 -5.47 5.47
CA VAL A 95 -10.17 -6.75 5.39
C VAL A 95 -11.64 -6.60 5.76
N GLU A 96 -11.96 -5.92 6.86
CA GLU A 96 -13.33 -5.67 7.31
C GLU A 96 -14.14 -4.85 6.29
N LYS A 97 -13.51 -3.84 5.67
CA LYS A 97 -14.13 -3.04 4.61
C LYS A 97 -14.20 -3.78 3.26
N LYS A 98 -13.63 -5.00 3.16
CA LYS A 98 -13.61 -5.81 1.93
C LYS A 98 -12.96 -5.05 0.76
N VAL A 99 -11.90 -4.34 1.01
CA VAL A 99 -11.11 -3.61 0.02
C VAL A 99 -10.49 -4.61 -0.95
N LYS A 100 -10.35 -4.24 -2.22
CA LYS A 100 -9.77 -5.10 -3.25
C LYS A 100 -8.26 -4.90 -3.39
N VAL A 101 -7.82 -3.67 -3.33
CA VAL A 101 -6.42 -3.26 -3.48
C VAL A 101 -6.14 -2.10 -2.54
N VAL A 102 -5.00 -2.15 -1.89
CA VAL A 102 -4.46 -1.08 -1.06
C VAL A 102 -3.28 -0.44 -1.78
N GLY A 103 -3.21 0.87 -1.82
CA GLY A 103 -2.05 1.61 -2.32
C GLY A 103 -1.49 2.55 -1.26
N HIS A 104 -0.18 2.77 -1.32
CA HIS A 104 0.53 3.61 -0.36
C HIS A 104 1.64 4.43 -1.04
N ASP A 105 1.90 5.62 -0.55
CA ASP A 105 2.92 6.52 -1.11
C ASP A 105 4.32 6.34 -0.51
N THR A 106 4.58 5.18 0.09
CA THR A 106 5.87 4.75 0.64
C THR A 106 6.39 3.51 -0.07
N GLN A 107 7.61 3.10 0.26
CA GLN A 107 8.29 1.97 -0.35
C GLN A 107 7.71 0.59 -0.01
N ALA A 108 6.91 0.49 1.06
CA ALA A 108 6.25 -0.74 1.49
C ALA A 108 4.90 -0.42 2.15
N ASN A 109 3.96 -1.34 2.09
CA ASN A 109 2.70 -1.22 2.83
C ASN A 109 2.94 -1.32 4.35
N ASP A 110 3.83 -2.20 4.79
CA ASP A 110 4.22 -2.28 6.21
C ASP A 110 5.08 -1.09 6.65
N HIS A 111 5.11 -0.88 7.95
CA HIS A 111 6.04 0.06 8.57
C HIS A 111 7.49 -0.37 8.30
N PRO A 112 8.43 0.54 7.98
CA PRO A 112 9.81 0.18 7.64
C PRO A 112 10.48 -0.74 8.67
N LEU A 113 10.24 -0.49 9.95
CA LEU A 113 10.80 -1.32 11.03
C LEU A 113 10.21 -2.73 11.11
N ALA A 114 9.11 -3.00 10.41
CA ALA A 114 8.52 -4.33 10.26
C ALA A 114 8.97 -5.05 8.98
N THR A 115 9.88 -4.47 8.19
CA THR A 115 10.38 -5.01 6.91
C THR A 115 11.86 -5.38 6.97
N ALA A 116 12.41 -5.93 5.90
CA ALA A 116 13.83 -6.21 5.77
C ALA A 116 14.71 -4.94 5.72
N ILE A 117 14.13 -3.77 5.49
CA ILE A 117 14.81 -2.46 5.58
C ILE A 117 15.19 -2.19 7.03
N GLY A 118 14.27 -2.45 7.94
CA GLY A 118 14.47 -2.34 9.38
C GLY A 118 15.21 -3.54 9.98
N PRO A 119 15.25 -3.62 11.30
CA PRO A 119 16.00 -4.64 12.03
C PRO A 119 15.32 -6.03 12.07
N GLN A 120 14.38 -6.29 11.19
CA GLN A 120 13.71 -7.60 11.08
C GLN A 120 14.55 -8.63 10.34
N ARG A 121 14.39 -9.92 10.66
CA ARG A 121 15.14 -11.06 10.10
C ARG A 121 16.64 -11.09 10.44
N ASN A 122 17.31 -12.12 9.95
CA ASN A 122 18.73 -12.40 10.19
C ASN A 122 19.65 -11.60 9.25
N GLY A 123 19.66 -10.35 9.30
CA GLY A 123 20.49 -9.49 8.45
C GLY A 123 19.71 -8.29 7.98
N PRO A 124 19.45 -7.35 8.88
CA PRO A 124 18.77 -6.11 8.52
C PRO A 124 19.62 -5.34 7.51
N LEU A 125 18.95 -4.74 6.51
CA LEU A 125 19.63 -3.91 5.52
C LEU A 125 20.22 -2.65 6.16
N HIS A 126 19.54 -2.12 7.17
CA HIS A 126 19.93 -0.91 7.90
C HIS A 126 19.94 -1.18 9.43
N PRO A 127 21.00 -1.80 9.97
CA PRO A 127 21.05 -2.20 11.38
C PRO A 127 21.02 -1.01 12.37
N HIS A 128 21.48 0.15 11.96
CA HIS A 128 21.48 1.39 12.78
C HIS A 128 20.07 1.87 13.15
N LEU A 129 19.05 1.50 12.39
CA LEU A 129 17.67 1.95 12.63
C LEU A 129 17.12 1.50 14.00
N ALA A 130 17.66 0.43 14.58
CA ALA A 130 17.26 -0.02 15.92
C ALA A 130 17.61 1.03 16.99
N ASP A 131 18.82 1.57 16.92
CA ASP A 131 19.29 2.57 17.88
C ASP A 131 18.64 3.91 17.64
N GLU A 132 18.51 4.33 16.38
CA GLU A 132 17.79 5.56 16.01
C GLU A 132 16.30 5.50 16.43
N TYR A 133 15.65 4.33 16.29
CA TYR A 133 14.27 4.19 16.74
C TYR A 133 14.15 4.35 18.26
N ARG A 134 15.09 3.75 19.01
CA ARG A 134 15.12 3.91 20.46
C ARG A 134 15.25 5.39 20.87
N GLU A 135 16.09 6.12 20.19
CA GLU A 135 16.27 7.56 20.41
C GLU A 135 14.98 8.34 20.07
N TRP A 136 14.43 8.12 18.89
CA TRP A 136 13.22 8.78 18.42
C TRP A 136 11.98 8.47 19.27
N SER A 137 11.85 7.24 19.74
CA SER A 137 10.69 6.77 20.52
C SER A 137 10.75 7.10 22.00
N GLY A 138 11.83 7.71 22.47
CA GLY A 138 12.05 7.99 23.90
C GLY A 138 12.42 6.74 24.71
N GLY A 139 13.14 5.80 24.11
CA GLY A 139 13.71 4.63 24.77
C GLY A 139 13.02 3.30 24.53
N ARG A 140 11.97 3.24 23.71
CA ARG A 140 11.27 1.97 23.37
C ARG A 140 12.12 1.10 22.46
N ASP A 141 12.05 -0.20 22.67
CA ASP A 141 12.64 -1.17 21.74
C ASP A 141 11.71 -1.36 20.54
N TRP A 142 12.26 -1.34 19.32
CA TRP A 142 11.47 -1.58 18.10
C TRP A 142 10.79 -2.96 18.10
N LYS A 143 11.35 -3.96 18.80
CA LYS A 143 10.76 -5.31 18.89
C LYS A 143 9.41 -5.32 19.61
N ASP A 144 9.20 -4.39 20.53
CA ASP A 144 7.94 -4.28 21.25
C ASP A 144 6.84 -3.69 20.35
N ASP A 145 7.22 -2.72 19.50
CA ASP A 145 6.28 -2.05 18.61
C ASP A 145 6.08 -2.79 17.28
N PHE A 146 7.13 -3.47 16.78
CA PHE A 146 7.13 -4.18 15.48
C PHE A 146 7.68 -5.62 15.63
N PRO A 147 6.99 -6.51 16.38
CA PRO A 147 7.50 -7.86 16.67
C PRO A 147 7.46 -8.81 15.47
N GLU A 148 6.62 -8.52 14.48
CA GLU A 148 6.40 -9.40 13.33
C GLU A 148 6.99 -8.80 12.05
N TRP A 149 7.48 -9.68 11.16
CA TRP A 149 7.94 -9.31 9.83
C TRP A 149 6.75 -9.25 8.86
N GLU A 150 6.60 -8.12 8.19
CA GLU A 150 5.57 -7.83 7.17
C GLU A 150 4.16 -8.31 7.56
N PRO A 151 3.67 -7.95 8.75
CA PRO A 151 2.38 -8.46 9.22
C PRO A 151 1.21 -7.91 8.39
N VAL A 152 1.30 -6.70 7.87
CA VAL A 152 0.23 -6.10 7.05
C VAL A 152 0.15 -6.76 5.70
N HIS A 153 1.27 -6.96 5.00
CA HIS A 153 1.32 -7.75 3.77
C HIS A 153 0.65 -9.12 3.97
N ARG A 154 1.01 -9.83 5.04
CA ARG A 154 0.43 -11.14 5.34
C ARG A 154 -1.08 -11.08 5.60
N ILE A 155 -1.57 -10.06 6.31
CA ILE A 155 -3.00 -9.86 6.53
C ILE A 155 -3.72 -9.60 5.21
N LEU A 156 -3.22 -8.69 4.39
CA LEU A 156 -3.81 -8.33 3.11
C LEU A 156 -3.83 -9.52 2.15
N PHE A 157 -2.70 -10.14 1.93
CA PHE A 157 -2.50 -11.16 0.91
C PHE A 157 -3.21 -12.49 1.24
N LYS A 158 -3.29 -12.88 2.51
CA LYS A 158 -4.13 -14.01 2.96
C LYS A 158 -5.62 -13.79 2.66
N ASN A 159 -6.04 -12.55 2.52
CA ASN A 159 -7.43 -12.18 2.20
C ASN A 159 -7.61 -11.77 0.71
N GLY A 160 -6.61 -12.03 -0.14
CA GLY A 160 -6.66 -11.72 -1.58
C GLY A 160 -6.69 -10.22 -1.91
N ILE A 161 -6.22 -9.37 -0.99
CA ILE A 161 -6.10 -7.92 -1.18
C ILE A 161 -4.68 -7.65 -1.68
N LEU A 162 -4.56 -7.04 -2.87
CA LEU A 162 -3.26 -6.71 -3.46
C LEU A 162 -2.67 -5.44 -2.85
N GLY A 163 -1.33 -5.31 -2.88
CA GLY A 163 -0.59 -4.14 -2.41
C GLY A 163 0.02 -3.34 -3.56
N ILE A 164 -0.17 -2.02 -3.57
CA ILE A 164 0.53 -1.09 -4.47
C ILE A 164 1.44 -0.20 -3.65
N GLU A 165 2.69 -0.08 -4.07
CA GLU A 165 3.72 0.67 -3.37
C GLU A 165 4.29 1.79 -4.22
N ASN A 166 4.96 2.75 -3.57
CA ASN A 166 5.59 3.90 -4.20
C ASN A 166 4.62 4.76 -5.04
N VAL A 167 3.37 4.90 -4.59
CA VAL A 167 2.40 5.76 -5.27
C VAL A 167 2.85 7.22 -5.20
N GLY A 168 2.86 7.91 -6.34
CA GLY A 168 3.32 9.31 -6.43
C GLY A 168 2.82 10.00 -7.71
N GLY A 169 3.61 10.91 -8.26
CA GLY A 169 3.21 11.72 -9.42
C GLY A 169 2.09 12.70 -9.05
N ASP A 170 0.97 12.63 -9.77
CA ASP A 170 -0.17 13.53 -9.55
C ASP A 170 -1.08 13.11 -8.37
N LEU A 171 -0.56 12.38 -7.38
CA LEU A 171 -1.32 11.88 -6.24
C LEU A 171 -2.11 12.98 -5.52
N ASP A 172 -1.48 14.13 -5.27
CA ASP A 172 -2.15 15.26 -4.62
C ASP A 172 -3.37 15.77 -5.41
N LYS A 173 -3.34 15.68 -6.75
CA LYS A 173 -4.47 16.13 -7.60
C LYS A 173 -5.72 15.27 -7.47
N VAL A 174 -5.57 14.01 -7.06
CA VAL A 174 -6.67 13.04 -6.92
C VAL A 174 -7.00 12.72 -5.46
N THR A 175 -6.23 13.25 -4.52
CA THR A 175 -6.48 13.10 -3.09
C THR A 175 -7.84 13.70 -2.70
N GLY A 176 -8.62 12.98 -1.89
CA GLY A 176 -9.98 13.33 -1.52
C GLY A 176 -11.02 13.03 -2.60
N LYS A 177 -10.64 12.35 -3.69
CA LYS A 177 -11.54 12.06 -4.81
C LYS A 177 -11.81 10.57 -4.97
N ARG A 178 -12.97 10.26 -5.50
CA ARG A 178 -13.30 8.94 -6.03
C ARG A 178 -12.96 8.92 -7.53
N CYS A 179 -12.18 7.94 -7.93
CA CYS A 179 -11.70 7.76 -9.31
C CYS A 179 -11.92 6.31 -9.77
N THR A 180 -11.78 6.08 -11.06
CA THR A 180 -11.54 4.75 -11.61
C THR A 180 -10.02 4.56 -11.74
N PHE A 181 -9.51 3.46 -11.23
CA PHE A 181 -8.09 3.11 -11.30
C PHE A 181 -7.85 2.01 -12.32
N ALA A 182 -6.73 2.11 -13.03
CA ALA A 182 -6.21 1.07 -13.92
C ALA A 182 -4.70 0.91 -13.66
N PHE A 183 -4.24 -0.33 -13.47
CA PHE A 183 -2.86 -0.63 -13.08
C PHE A 183 -2.47 -2.05 -13.48
N PHE A 184 -2.68 -2.40 -14.74
CA PHE A 184 -2.39 -3.75 -15.25
C PHE A 184 -0.89 -4.05 -15.18
N PRO A 185 -0.48 -5.14 -14.48
CA PRO A 185 0.89 -5.64 -14.49
C PRO A 185 1.20 -6.37 -15.80
N TRP A 186 2.47 -6.66 -16.02
CA TRP A 186 2.86 -7.63 -17.02
C TRP A 186 2.47 -9.04 -16.55
N ASN A 187 2.11 -9.87 -17.50
CA ASN A 187 1.71 -11.24 -17.24
C ASN A 187 2.93 -12.17 -17.21
N TRP A 188 3.73 -12.07 -16.16
CA TRP A 188 4.89 -12.95 -15.98
C TRP A 188 4.45 -14.28 -15.39
N ASP A 189 5.02 -15.34 -15.91
CA ASP A 189 4.87 -16.67 -15.33
C ASP A 189 5.42 -16.69 -13.89
N ARG A 190 4.56 -16.98 -12.94
CA ARG A 190 4.86 -17.07 -11.51
C ARG A 190 5.56 -15.84 -10.91
N GLY A 191 5.26 -14.66 -11.39
CA GLY A 191 5.73 -13.42 -10.77
C GLY A 191 5.04 -13.16 -9.43
N ASP A 192 5.80 -12.81 -8.40
CA ASP A 192 5.28 -12.44 -7.09
C ASP A 192 4.88 -10.95 -6.99
N GLY A 193 5.25 -10.16 -7.98
CA GLY A 193 4.92 -8.75 -8.13
C GLY A 193 5.33 -8.20 -9.48
N CYS A 194 4.99 -6.95 -9.76
CA CYS A 194 5.28 -6.32 -11.04
C CYS A 194 5.33 -4.80 -10.95
N ILE A 195 6.14 -4.19 -11.81
CA ILE A 195 6.09 -2.76 -12.09
C ILE A 195 4.78 -2.43 -12.79
N ILE A 196 4.13 -1.34 -12.39
CA ILE A 196 2.88 -0.85 -12.98
C ILE A 196 2.92 0.62 -13.34
N ARG A 197 2.06 1.02 -14.27
CA ARG A 197 1.61 2.40 -14.41
C ARG A 197 0.23 2.54 -13.80
N LEU A 198 0.18 3.11 -12.60
CA LEU A 198 -1.09 3.42 -11.93
C LEU A 198 -1.71 4.68 -12.56
N VAL A 199 -2.91 4.53 -13.08
CA VAL A 199 -3.69 5.62 -13.69
C VAL A 199 -4.97 5.84 -12.90
N ALA A 200 -5.23 7.08 -12.52
CA ALA A 200 -6.50 7.52 -11.95
C ALA A 200 -7.32 8.28 -13.01
N ILE A 201 -8.50 7.80 -13.32
CA ILE A 201 -9.42 8.37 -14.28
C ILE A 201 -10.53 9.08 -13.50
N ALA A 202 -10.56 10.41 -13.60
CA ALA A 202 -11.62 11.23 -13.07
C ALA A 202 -12.44 11.82 -14.23
N ASP A 203 -13.74 11.62 -14.21
CA ASP A 203 -14.66 12.13 -15.23
C ASP A 203 -15.79 12.95 -14.59
N PRO A 204 -15.51 14.18 -14.15
CA PRO A 204 -16.50 15.02 -13.48
C PRO A 204 -17.72 15.36 -14.33
N GLN A 205 -17.59 15.26 -15.65
CA GLN A 205 -18.65 15.64 -16.61
C GLN A 205 -19.39 14.42 -17.17
N GLY A 206 -18.99 13.20 -16.81
CA GLY A 206 -19.59 11.97 -17.33
C GLY A 206 -19.43 11.76 -18.83
N LYS A 207 -18.36 12.29 -19.43
CA LYS A 207 -18.09 12.22 -20.87
C LYS A 207 -17.54 10.88 -21.31
N TYR A 208 -16.79 10.21 -20.44
CA TYR A 208 -16.07 8.99 -20.76
C TYR A 208 -16.76 7.81 -20.07
N ARG A 209 -17.85 7.36 -20.66
CA ARG A 209 -18.58 6.19 -20.15
C ARG A 209 -17.78 4.93 -20.42
N ILE A 210 -17.59 4.12 -19.40
CA ILE A 210 -17.11 2.76 -19.58
C ILE A 210 -18.29 1.92 -20.06
N GLU A 211 -18.19 1.38 -21.27
CA GLU A 211 -19.21 0.55 -21.85
C GLU A 211 -19.46 -0.71 -21.01
N ARG A 212 -20.73 -1.08 -20.83
CA ARG A 212 -21.13 -2.23 -20.01
C ARG A 212 -20.98 -3.56 -20.73
N GLY A 213 -20.48 -3.58 -21.97
CA GLY A 213 -20.33 -4.81 -22.77
C GLY A 213 -21.66 -5.51 -23.06
N ARG A 214 -22.76 -4.76 -23.14
CA ARG A 214 -24.05 -5.32 -23.53
C ARG A 214 -23.99 -5.75 -24.99
N LYS A 215 -24.55 -6.92 -25.30
CA LYS A 215 -24.80 -7.31 -26.69
C LYS A 215 -25.74 -6.30 -27.32
N PHE A 216 -25.40 -5.85 -28.49
CA PHE A 216 -26.21 -4.98 -29.36
C PHE A 216 -26.96 -5.82 -30.38
#